data_8bf664d963f58a0b519ae243be38208e
#
_entry.id   8bf664d963f58a0b519ae243be38208e
#
_cell.length_a   1.000
_cell.length_b   1.000
_cell.length_c   1.000
_cell.angle_alpha   90.00
_cell.angle_beta   90.00
_cell.angle_gamma   90.00
#
_symmetry.space_group_name_H-M   'P 1'
#
loop_
_entity.id
_entity.type
_entity.pdbx_description
1 polymer ?
#
loop_
_entity_poly.entity_id
_entity_poly.type
_entity_poly.pdbx_seq_one_letter_code
_entity_poly.pdbx_strand_id
1 'polypeptide(L)'
;MLRLLFPMAISSITRENLLAFRQRATYLHRRLQPGRLVEAAFAGLQDSAPRSAVLALYARVKEVSPSAWKDSRFVQVWGPRGAVYVVPAQDVSVFTLGRFPRNPVLGAAVKAAAEKAKRAFRNRQAHPKRVLSDRAAGVNFRELRIASMTGALRIEWDEATTSWRLVEPPTEAPEPARLELARRFLRSVGPSTPKEFAWWSGGWAGSFGSSTRGELSDALQTFRSLEKELTEVEFEGQRGWALRTDRSRLERAAPVETVRLLPAGDPYLASADRALLVPQPRFRSELWPKSVWPGALLVNGELVGTWRRQLGRVTVRAWRPLEPEVKEAVEEEVSWMPIESTKKEIRWSTRDVPL
;
A
#
# COMPACT_ATOMS: atom_id res chain seq x y z
N MET A 1 -25.75 -19.27 7.73
CA MET A 1 -25.52 -19.03 9.17
C MET A 1 -24.79 -20.27 9.73
N LEU A 2 -23.44 -20.35 9.62
CA LEU A 2 -22.66 -21.43 10.23
C LEU A 2 -22.20 -20.93 11.61
N ARG A 3 -22.85 -21.41 12.67
CA ARG A 3 -22.32 -21.34 14.05
C ARG A 3 -21.18 -22.34 14.12
N LEU A 4 -19.93 -21.87 14.21
CA LEU A 4 -18.79 -22.67 14.60
C LEU A 4 -18.97 -23.13 16.05
N LEU A 5 -18.93 -24.41 16.29
CA LEU A 5 -19.21 -25.13 17.57
C LEU A 5 -18.03 -25.12 18.54
N PHE A 6 -17.23 -24.06 18.60
CA PHE A 6 -16.30 -23.81 19.71
C PHE A 6 -16.24 -22.31 19.98
N PRO A 7 -16.68 -21.82 21.14
CA PRO A 7 -16.37 -20.48 21.56
C PRO A 7 -14.88 -20.44 22.00
N MET A 8 -13.96 -20.34 21.05
CA MET A 8 -12.66 -19.80 21.42
C MET A 8 -12.91 -18.39 21.91
N ALA A 9 -12.46 -18.08 23.13
CA ALA A 9 -12.59 -16.74 23.69
C ALA A 9 -12.07 -15.72 22.65
N ILE A 10 -12.96 -14.81 22.22
CA ILE A 10 -12.59 -13.72 21.33
C ILE A 10 -11.63 -12.85 22.12
N SER A 11 -10.39 -12.74 21.67
CA SER A 11 -9.41 -11.88 22.32
C SER A 11 -9.81 -10.42 22.09
N SER A 12 -10.02 -9.68 23.16
CA SER A 12 -10.19 -8.24 23.10
C SER A 12 -8.82 -7.58 23.03
N ILE A 13 -8.60 -6.83 21.95
CA ILE A 13 -7.35 -6.13 21.66
C ILE A 13 -7.56 -4.64 21.86
N THR A 14 -6.64 -3.99 22.57
CA THR A 14 -6.67 -2.53 22.71
C THR A 14 -6.22 -1.86 21.40
N ARG A 15 -6.63 -0.61 21.19
CA ARG A 15 -6.15 0.21 20.09
C ARG A 15 -4.61 0.32 20.09
N GLU A 16 -4.02 0.48 21.27
CA GLU A 16 -2.57 0.60 21.44
C GLU A 16 -1.84 -0.68 20.98
N ASN A 17 -2.29 -1.86 21.41
CA ASN A 17 -1.74 -3.15 20.97
C ASN A 17 -1.83 -3.27 19.44
N LEU A 18 -2.97 -2.88 18.87
CA LEU A 18 -3.20 -2.98 17.43
C LEU A 18 -2.27 -2.07 16.63
N LEU A 19 -2.12 -0.80 17.03
CA LEU A 19 -1.20 0.14 16.37
C LEU A 19 0.24 -0.35 16.49
N ALA A 20 0.65 -0.78 17.68
CA ALA A 20 1.99 -1.31 17.93
C ALA A 20 2.28 -2.58 17.10
N PHE A 21 1.30 -3.49 16.99
CA PHE A 21 1.40 -4.66 16.12
C PHE A 21 1.64 -4.27 14.67
N ARG A 22 0.78 -3.40 14.09
CA ARG A 22 0.89 -2.96 12.69
C ARG A 22 2.24 -2.29 12.40
N GLN A 23 2.74 -1.48 13.33
CA GLN A 23 4.04 -0.83 13.18
C GLN A 23 5.19 -1.83 13.24
N ARG A 24 5.10 -2.85 14.09
CA ARG A 24 6.09 -3.94 14.14
C ARG A 24 6.03 -4.82 12.90
N ALA A 25 4.83 -5.20 12.48
CA ALA A 25 4.62 -6.02 11.29
C ALA A 25 5.09 -5.33 10.00
N THR A 26 5.04 -3.99 9.96
CA THR A 26 5.48 -3.19 8.81
C THR A 26 6.86 -2.53 9.00
N TYR A 27 7.65 -2.97 9.97
CA TYR A 27 9.01 -2.48 10.25
C TYR A 27 9.14 -0.98 10.56
N LEU A 28 8.08 -0.34 11.03
CA LEU A 28 8.12 1.07 11.42
C LEU A 28 8.72 1.28 12.81
N HIS A 29 8.65 0.27 13.70
CA HIS A 29 9.21 0.32 15.05
C HIS A 29 10.74 0.39 15.07
N ARG A 30 11.40 -0.26 14.11
CA ARG A 30 12.86 -0.26 13.94
C ARG A 30 13.20 -0.53 12.48
N ARG A 31 14.04 0.32 11.92
CA ARG A 31 14.54 0.12 10.56
C ARG A 31 15.36 -1.16 10.45
N LEU A 32 15.11 -1.87 9.38
CA LEU A 32 15.93 -3.01 8.94
C LEU A 32 17.34 -2.53 8.57
N GLN A 33 18.29 -3.47 8.57
CA GLN A 33 19.64 -3.20 8.10
C GLN A 33 19.66 -2.85 6.61
N PRO A 34 20.71 -2.14 6.13
CA PRO A 34 20.87 -1.82 4.72
C PRO A 34 20.75 -3.08 3.82
N GLY A 35 20.15 -2.90 2.64
CA GLY A 35 19.98 -4.00 1.67
C GLY A 35 18.73 -4.87 1.86
N ARG A 36 18.03 -4.81 3.00
CA ARG A 36 16.79 -5.59 3.24
C ARG A 36 15.53 -4.94 2.65
N LEU A 37 15.67 -4.35 1.47
CA LEU A 37 14.60 -3.58 0.82
C LEU A 37 13.39 -4.47 0.43
N VAL A 38 13.66 -5.67 -0.08
CA VAL A 38 12.61 -6.63 -0.49
C VAL A 38 11.71 -7.03 0.67
N GLU A 39 12.32 -7.26 1.84
CA GLU A 39 11.57 -7.59 3.05
C GLU A 39 10.67 -6.44 3.50
N ALA A 40 11.18 -5.20 3.45
CA ALA A 40 10.38 -4.01 3.79
C ALA A 40 9.20 -3.79 2.83
N ALA A 41 9.30 -4.28 1.60
CA ALA A 41 8.31 -4.11 0.54
C ALA A 41 7.28 -5.25 0.45
N PHE A 42 7.20 -6.15 1.45
CA PHE A 42 6.34 -7.35 1.40
C PHE A 42 4.85 -7.03 1.16
N ALA A 43 4.36 -5.89 1.64
CA ALA A 43 2.97 -5.44 1.45
C ALA A 43 2.76 -4.66 0.14
N GLY A 44 3.82 -4.50 -0.68
CA GLY A 44 3.84 -3.61 -1.83
C GLY A 44 3.89 -2.14 -1.41
N LEU A 45 4.56 -1.32 -2.18
CA LEU A 45 4.75 0.10 -1.89
C LEU A 45 4.07 0.94 -2.95
N GLN A 46 3.03 1.69 -2.59
CA GLN A 46 2.36 2.59 -3.53
C GLN A 46 3.30 3.72 -3.94
N ASP A 47 3.37 4.00 -5.26
CA ASP A 47 4.25 5.03 -5.85
C ASP A 47 3.46 6.06 -6.67
N SER A 48 2.24 6.39 -6.26
CA SER A 48 1.36 7.33 -6.97
C SER A 48 1.71 8.81 -6.74
N ALA A 49 2.43 9.12 -5.66
CA ALA A 49 3.08 10.40 -5.47
C ALA A 49 4.58 10.22 -5.79
N PRO A 50 5.27 11.24 -6.32
CA PRO A 50 6.65 11.09 -6.77
C PRO A 50 7.56 10.45 -5.73
N ARG A 51 8.03 9.22 -6.04
CA ARG A 51 8.94 8.42 -5.21
C ARG A 51 8.43 8.11 -3.80
N SER A 52 7.11 8.03 -3.62
CA SER A 52 6.55 7.62 -2.32
C SER A 52 6.99 6.22 -1.92
N ALA A 53 7.22 5.31 -2.87
CA ALA A 53 7.79 3.98 -2.58
C ALA A 53 9.20 4.06 -1.97
N VAL A 54 10.06 4.94 -2.46
CA VAL A 54 11.42 5.16 -1.89
C VAL A 54 11.34 5.70 -0.48
N LEU A 55 10.43 6.63 -0.22
CA LEU A 55 10.22 7.19 1.11
C LEU A 55 9.58 6.18 2.07
N ALA A 56 8.73 5.28 1.56
CA ALA A 56 8.20 4.17 2.34
C ALA A 56 9.30 3.14 2.70
N LEU A 57 10.25 2.87 1.79
CA LEU A 57 11.45 2.08 2.09
C LEU A 57 12.29 2.78 3.16
N TYR A 58 12.54 4.07 3.02
CA TYR A 58 13.31 4.85 3.98
C TYR A 58 12.72 4.82 5.40
N ALA A 59 11.40 4.86 5.53
CA ALA A 59 10.75 4.73 6.83
C ALA A 59 11.07 3.37 7.52
N ARG A 60 11.49 2.34 6.75
CA ARG A 60 11.64 0.94 7.17
C ARG A 60 13.07 0.37 7.10
N VAL A 61 13.94 0.97 6.32
CA VAL A 61 15.31 0.47 6.05
C VAL A 61 16.30 1.60 6.22
N LYS A 62 17.48 1.29 6.74
CA LYS A 62 18.60 2.23 6.81
C LYS A 62 19.26 2.41 5.43
N GLU A 63 19.84 3.57 5.19
CA GLU A 63 20.69 3.85 4.02
C GLU A 63 20.01 3.56 2.67
N VAL A 64 18.78 4.04 2.52
CA VAL A 64 18.02 3.90 1.26
C VAL A 64 18.52 4.95 0.25
N SER A 65 18.92 4.50 -0.93
CA SER A 65 19.28 5.39 -2.05
C SER A 65 18.04 6.06 -2.66
N PRO A 66 18.12 7.30 -3.15
CA PRO A 66 17.06 7.92 -3.95
C PRO A 66 16.67 7.09 -5.18
N SER A 67 17.59 6.31 -5.73
CA SER A 67 17.35 5.41 -6.87
C SER A 67 16.90 4.00 -6.50
N ALA A 68 16.59 3.71 -5.23
CA ALA A 68 16.22 2.36 -4.76
C ALA A 68 15.04 1.74 -5.53
N TRP A 69 14.14 2.53 -6.08
CA TRP A 69 13.04 2.06 -6.92
C TRP A 69 13.48 1.45 -8.26
N LYS A 70 14.72 1.74 -8.72
CA LYS A 70 15.35 1.18 -9.93
C LYS A 70 16.14 -0.11 -9.65
N ASP A 71 16.22 -0.56 -8.39
CA ASP A 71 16.87 -1.81 -8.04
C ASP A 71 16.22 -2.97 -8.81
N SER A 72 17.01 -3.83 -9.42
CA SER A 72 16.55 -4.94 -10.26
C SER A 72 15.67 -5.95 -9.53
N ARG A 73 15.70 -5.95 -8.20
CA ARG A 73 14.81 -6.76 -7.35
C ARG A 73 13.38 -6.24 -7.31
N PHE A 74 13.11 -5.04 -7.84
CA PHE A 74 11.80 -4.43 -7.88
C PHE A 74 11.26 -4.27 -9.29
N VAL A 75 9.95 -4.23 -9.38
CA VAL A 75 9.23 -3.87 -10.60
C VAL A 75 8.04 -2.97 -10.26
N GLN A 76 7.64 -2.16 -11.22
CA GLN A 76 6.42 -1.37 -11.08
C GLN A 76 5.24 -2.08 -11.75
N VAL A 77 4.11 -2.13 -11.04
CA VAL A 77 2.85 -2.75 -11.51
C VAL A 77 1.66 -1.87 -11.15
N TRP A 78 0.54 -2.04 -11.85
CA TRP A 78 -0.74 -1.60 -11.32
C TRP A 78 -1.17 -2.59 -10.23
N GLY A 79 -1.17 -2.09 -9.01
CA GLY A 79 -1.45 -2.87 -7.81
C GLY A 79 -2.83 -2.56 -7.20
N PRO A 80 -2.98 -2.83 -5.89
CA PRO A 80 -4.19 -2.54 -5.14
C PRO A 80 -4.68 -1.10 -5.31
N ARG A 81 -5.99 -0.89 -5.15
CA ARG A 81 -6.65 0.42 -5.33
C ARG A 81 -6.45 1.04 -6.71
N GLY A 82 -5.99 0.25 -7.70
CA GLY A 82 -5.70 0.75 -9.02
C GLY A 82 -4.59 1.82 -9.06
N ALA A 83 -3.64 1.75 -8.18
CA ALA A 83 -2.49 2.64 -8.08
C ALA A 83 -1.21 2.00 -8.61
N VAL A 84 -0.19 2.81 -8.93
CA VAL A 84 1.15 2.31 -9.22
C VAL A 84 1.78 1.80 -7.94
N TYR A 85 2.38 0.61 -8.02
CA TYR A 85 3.10 -0.02 -6.92
C TYR A 85 4.50 -0.42 -7.35
N VAL A 86 5.46 -0.24 -6.47
CA VAL A 86 6.77 -0.90 -6.50
C VAL A 86 6.64 -2.16 -5.66
N VAL A 87 6.90 -3.31 -6.28
CA VAL A 87 6.79 -4.62 -5.61
C VAL A 87 8.04 -5.45 -5.87
N PRO A 88 8.42 -6.38 -4.98
CA PRO A 88 9.48 -7.32 -5.29
C PRO A 88 9.19 -8.09 -6.58
N ALA A 89 10.18 -8.27 -7.43
CA ALA A 89 10.02 -8.93 -8.73
C ALA A 89 9.46 -10.35 -8.59
N GLN A 90 9.86 -11.06 -7.54
CA GLN A 90 9.35 -12.40 -7.21
C GLN A 90 7.88 -12.42 -6.78
N ASP A 91 7.32 -11.28 -6.38
CA ASP A 91 5.96 -11.15 -5.83
C ASP A 91 4.96 -10.58 -6.85
N VAL A 92 5.36 -10.47 -8.10
CA VAL A 92 4.52 -9.89 -9.15
C VAL A 92 3.16 -10.59 -9.26
N SER A 93 3.15 -11.92 -9.24
CA SER A 93 1.91 -12.70 -9.29
C SER A 93 0.95 -12.35 -8.16
N VAL A 94 1.47 -12.13 -6.96
CA VAL A 94 0.68 -11.74 -5.77
C VAL A 94 -0.07 -10.43 -6.03
N PHE A 95 0.61 -9.40 -6.55
CA PHE A 95 0.02 -8.06 -6.76
C PHE A 95 -0.73 -7.90 -8.08
N THR A 96 -0.62 -8.84 -9.00
CA THR A 96 -1.32 -8.86 -10.28
C THR A 96 -2.39 -9.97 -10.33
N LEU A 97 -1.99 -11.24 -10.42
CA LEU A 97 -2.92 -12.39 -10.45
C LEU A 97 -3.76 -12.50 -9.17
N GLY A 98 -3.23 -12.11 -8.02
CA GLY A 98 -4.00 -12.07 -6.77
C GLY A 98 -5.24 -11.18 -6.82
N ARG A 99 -5.31 -10.29 -7.81
CA ARG A 99 -6.45 -9.39 -8.08
C ARG A 99 -7.29 -9.83 -9.27
N PHE A 100 -6.92 -10.93 -9.94
CA PHE A 100 -7.64 -11.44 -11.11
C PHE A 100 -9.04 -11.92 -10.68
N PRO A 101 -10.15 -11.46 -11.32
CA PRO A 101 -11.49 -11.75 -10.85
C PRO A 101 -11.82 -13.25 -11.01
N ARG A 102 -12.54 -13.82 -10.02
CA ARG A 102 -13.08 -15.18 -10.09
C ARG A 102 -14.26 -15.28 -11.04
N ASN A 103 -15.02 -14.19 -11.19
CA ASN A 103 -16.13 -14.15 -12.13
C ASN A 103 -15.64 -14.43 -13.56
N PRO A 104 -16.13 -15.48 -14.26
CA PRO A 104 -15.61 -15.88 -15.56
C PRO A 104 -15.80 -14.82 -16.65
N VAL A 105 -16.89 -14.05 -16.60
CA VAL A 105 -17.15 -12.97 -17.56
C VAL A 105 -16.13 -11.84 -17.39
N LEU A 106 -15.86 -11.47 -16.14
CA LEU A 106 -14.84 -10.44 -15.84
C LEU A 106 -13.44 -10.96 -16.15
N GLY A 107 -13.15 -12.22 -15.86
CA GLY A 107 -11.88 -12.86 -16.21
C GLY A 107 -11.65 -12.92 -17.72
N ALA A 108 -12.68 -13.21 -18.50
CA ALA A 108 -12.62 -13.14 -19.96
C ALA A 108 -12.34 -11.71 -20.46
N ALA A 109 -12.97 -10.71 -19.85
CA ALA A 109 -12.71 -9.30 -20.19
C ALA A 109 -11.26 -8.88 -19.89
N VAL A 110 -10.69 -9.33 -18.76
CA VAL A 110 -9.27 -9.11 -18.43
C VAL A 110 -8.35 -9.74 -19.47
N LYS A 111 -8.59 -10.99 -19.86
CA LYS A 111 -7.83 -11.70 -20.91
C LYS A 111 -7.95 -11.00 -22.26
N ALA A 112 -9.16 -10.60 -22.66
CA ALA A 112 -9.40 -9.88 -23.91
C ALA A 112 -8.66 -8.54 -23.96
N ALA A 113 -8.64 -7.78 -22.84
CA ALA A 113 -7.88 -6.55 -22.74
C ALA A 113 -6.36 -6.80 -22.86
N ALA A 114 -5.85 -7.88 -22.25
CA ALA A 114 -4.44 -8.27 -22.38
C ALA A 114 -4.06 -8.65 -23.82
N GLU A 115 -4.90 -9.42 -24.52
CA GLU A 115 -4.66 -9.77 -25.93
C GLU A 115 -4.75 -8.52 -26.85
N LYS A 116 -5.66 -7.59 -26.56
CA LYS A 116 -5.73 -6.31 -27.27
C LYS A 116 -4.44 -5.49 -27.06
N ALA A 117 -3.95 -5.42 -25.82
CA ALA A 117 -2.67 -4.80 -25.49
C ALA A 117 -1.52 -5.46 -26.26
N LYS A 118 -1.39 -6.79 -26.22
CA LYS A 118 -0.34 -7.53 -26.95
C LYS A 118 -0.33 -7.18 -28.45
N ARG A 119 -1.49 -7.15 -29.11
CA ARG A 119 -1.58 -6.76 -30.54
C ARG A 119 -1.10 -5.32 -30.77
N ALA A 120 -1.52 -4.40 -29.90
CA ALA A 120 -1.11 -3.00 -30.00
C ALA A 120 0.40 -2.80 -29.84
N PHE A 121 1.04 -3.58 -28.98
CA PHE A 121 2.49 -3.51 -28.74
C PHE A 121 3.29 -4.19 -29.86
N ARG A 122 2.86 -5.34 -30.38
CA ARG A 122 3.56 -6.04 -31.49
C ARG A 122 3.74 -5.18 -32.72
N ASN A 123 2.76 -4.35 -33.04
CA ASN A 123 2.82 -3.45 -34.21
C ASN A 123 3.79 -2.28 -34.01
N ARG A 124 4.48 -2.17 -32.86
CA ARG A 124 5.28 -1.01 -32.47
C ARG A 124 6.62 -1.33 -31.82
N GLN A 125 7.19 -2.51 -32.07
CA GLN A 125 8.48 -2.95 -31.50
C GLN A 125 9.68 -2.01 -31.79
N ALA A 126 9.54 -1.05 -32.72
CA ALA A 126 10.61 -0.12 -33.06
C ALA A 126 10.89 1.00 -32.02
N HIS A 127 10.02 1.22 -31.03
CA HIS A 127 10.20 2.27 -30.01
C HIS A 127 9.78 1.84 -28.59
N PRO A 128 10.69 1.24 -27.81
CA PRO A 128 10.39 0.82 -26.43
C PRO A 128 10.10 1.97 -25.46
N LYS A 129 10.26 3.23 -25.88
CA LYS A 129 10.04 4.44 -25.07
C LYS A 129 8.80 5.25 -25.43
N ARG A 130 8.03 4.88 -26.45
CA ARG A 130 6.78 5.59 -26.72
C ARG A 130 5.67 4.97 -25.87
N VAL A 131 5.26 5.75 -24.88
CA VAL A 131 3.96 5.65 -24.25
C VAL A 131 2.92 5.42 -25.33
N LEU A 132 2.10 4.39 -25.17
CA LEU A 132 0.87 4.31 -25.91
C LEU A 132 0.02 5.50 -25.45
N SER A 133 0.07 6.61 -26.20
CA SER A 133 -1.01 7.59 -26.09
C SER A 133 -2.29 6.85 -26.46
N ASP A 134 -3.29 6.93 -25.62
CA ASP A 134 -4.54 6.16 -25.66
C ASP A 134 -5.18 6.12 -27.06
N ARG A 135 -5.03 7.18 -27.86
CA ARG A 135 -5.60 7.31 -29.21
C ARG A 135 -4.87 6.52 -30.30
N ALA A 136 -3.56 6.34 -30.18
CA ALA A 136 -2.77 5.77 -31.27
C ALA A 136 -2.73 4.25 -31.30
N ALA A 137 -3.07 3.56 -30.19
CA ALA A 137 -2.95 2.10 -30.05
C ALA A 137 -4.28 1.35 -30.08
N GLY A 138 -5.41 2.06 -30.07
CA GLY A 138 -6.72 1.42 -29.95
C GLY A 138 -6.94 0.72 -28.58
N VAL A 139 -6.08 0.99 -27.61
CA VAL A 139 -6.16 0.49 -26.22
C VAL A 139 -6.19 1.70 -25.31
N ASN A 140 -7.25 1.86 -24.55
CA ASN A 140 -7.35 2.96 -23.61
C ASN A 140 -6.67 2.62 -22.27
N PHE A 141 -6.41 3.64 -21.48
CA PHE A 141 -5.74 3.52 -20.17
C PHE A 141 -6.46 2.56 -19.22
N ARG A 142 -7.79 2.52 -19.25
CA ARG A 142 -8.59 1.59 -18.42
C ARG A 142 -8.35 0.14 -18.83
N GLU A 143 -8.29 -0.14 -20.14
CA GLU A 143 -8.01 -1.48 -20.66
C GLU A 143 -6.59 -1.93 -20.27
N LEU A 144 -5.59 -1.05 -20.34
CA LEU A 144 -4.22 -1.37 -19.89
C LEU A 144 -4.18 -1.70 -18.40
N ARG A 145 -4.89 -0.94 -17.57
CA ARG A 145 -4.99 -1.24 -16.12
C ARG A 145 -5.66 -2.58 -15.85
N ILE A 146 -6.71 -2.91 -16.58
CA ILE A 146 -7.39 -4.21 -16.47
C ILE A 146 -6.45 -5.32 -16.94
N ALA A 147 -5.81 -5.16 -18.09
CA ALA A 147 -4.85 -6.12 -18.65
C ALA A 147 -3.67 -6.40 -17.72
N SER A 148 -3.25 -5.43 -16.91
CA SER A 148 -2.13 -5.59 -15.96
C SER A 148 -2.38 -6.65 -14.88
N MET A 149 -3.66 -7.03 -14.63
CA MET A 149 -3.99 -8.11 -13.69
C MET A 149 -3.52 -9.48 -14.17
N THR A 150 -3.20 -9.65 -15.46
CA THR A 150 -2.59 -10.89 -15.98
C THR A 150 -1.12 -11.03 -15.61
N GLY A 151 -0.48 -9.95 -15.12
CA GLY A 151 0.96 -9.89 -14.91
C GLY A 151 1.79 -9.77 -16.18
N ALA A 152 1.17 -9.73 -17.37
CA ALA A 152 1.85 -9.58 -18.67
C ALA A 152 2.27 -8.14 -19.00
N LEU A 153 1.86 -7.17 -18.19
CA LEU A 153 2.22 -5.77 -18.37
C LEU A 153 2.99 -5.25 -17.16
N ARG A 154 4.13 -4.61 -17.42
CA ARG A 154 4.88 -3.80 -16.46
C ARG A 154 4.67 -2.34 -16.74
N ILE A 155 4.79 -1.54 -15.71
CA ILE A 155 4.79 -0.09 -15.81
C ILE A 155 6.23 0.40 -15.64
N GLU A 156 6.58 1.44 -16.33
CA GLU A 156 7.75 2.26 -16.06
C GLU A 156 7.26 3.69 -15.91
N TRP A 157 7.12 4.14 -14.67
CA TRP A 157 6.73 5.50 -14.34
C TRP A 157 7.93 6.26 -13.78
N ASP A 158 8.28 7.34 -14.46
CA ASP A 158 9.43 8.18 -14.15
C ASP A 158 9.06 9.56 -13.55
N GLU A 159 7.83 9.72 -13.09
CA GLU A 159 7.20 10.95 -12.58
C GLU A 159 6.63 11.87 -13.68
N ALA A 160 7.21 11.89 -14.86
CA ALA A 160 6.75 12.70 -15.99
C ALA A 160 5.83 11.89 -16.93
N THR A 161 6.21 10.64 -17.17
CA THR A 161 5.52 9.77 -18.13
C THR A 161 5.27 8.38 -17.55
N THR A 162 4.20 7.74 -18.01
CA THR A 162 3.94 6.33 -17.77
C THR A 162 4.14 5.56 -19.05
N SER A 163 5.08 4.65 -19.07
CA SER A 163 5.29 3.71 -20.17
C SER A 163 4.89 2.30 -19.76
N TRP A 164 4.60 1.48 -20.76
CA TRP A 164 4.16 0.10 -20.56
C TRP A 164 5.08 -0.84 -21.32
N ARG A 165 5.39 -1.96 -20.71
CA ARG A 165 6.18 -3.02 -21.33
C ARG A 165 5.43 -4.34 -21.25
N LEU A 166 5.38 -5.07 -22.37
CA LEU A 166 4.96 -6.46 -22.37
C LEU A 166 6.08 -7.34 -21.79
N VAL A 167 5.70 -8.26 -20.95
CA VAL A 167 6.58 -9.30 -20.38
C VAL A 167 5.85 -10.64 -20.43
N GLU A 168 6.60 -11.74 -20.25
CA GLU A 168 5.97 -13.05 -20.03
C GLU A 168 5.14 -12.99 -18.75
N PRO A 169 3.87 -13.44 -18.79
CA PRO A 169 3.03 -13.48 -17.61
C PRO A 169 3.57 -14.51 -16.60
N PRO A 170 3.34 -14.29 -15.30
CA PRO A 170 3.62 -15.31 -14.29
C PRO A 170 2.86 -16.61 -14.60
N THR A 171 3.47 -17.75 -14.28
CA THR A 171 2.89 -19.08 -14.51
C THR A 171 1.98 -19.56 -13.38
N GLU A 172 2.00 -18.85 -12.24
CA GLU A 172 1.18 -19.18 -11.07
C GLU A 172 -0.31 -19.03 -11.36
N ALA A 173 -1.11 -19.84 -10.67
CA ALA A 173 -2.55 -19.70 -10.72
C ALA A 173 -3.02 -18.48 -9.92
N PRO A 174 -4.14 -17.81 -10.31
CA PRO A 174 -4.67 -16.68 -9.58
C PRO A 174 -5.05 -16.95 -8.13
N GLU A 175 -5.49 -18.16 -7.81
CA GLU A 175 -5.99 -18.48 -6.47
C GLU A 175 -4.89 -18.49 -5.41
N PRO A 176 -3.77 -19.20 -5.55
CA PRO A 176 -2.65 -19.09 -4.60
C PRO A 176 -2.14 -17.66 -4.44
N ALA A 177 -2.03 -16.91 -5.53
CA ALA A 177 -1.60 -15.50 -5.51
C ALA A 177 -2.57 -14.62 -4.70
N ARG A 178 -3.89 -14.88 -4.82
CA ARG A 178 -4.92 -14.15 -4.07
C ARG A 178 -4.88 -14.47 -2.58
N LEU A 179 -4.70 -15.73 -2.22
CA LEU A 179 -4.57 -16.13 -0.81
C LEU A 179 -3.34 -15.46 -0.18
N GLU A 180 -2.23 -15.42 -0.90
CA GLU A 180 -1.03 -14.75 -0.41
C GLU A 180 -1.22 -13.22 -0.32
N LEU A 181 -1.89 -12.60 -1.28
CA LEU A 181 -2.24 -11.17 -1.20
C LEU A 181 -3.08 -10.87 0.06
N ALA A 182 -4.04 -11.73 0.39
CA ALA A 182 -4.86 -11.58 1.59
C ALA A 182 -4.03 -11.78 2.88
N ARG A 183 -3.10 -12.74 2.92
CA ARG A 183 -2.18 -12.90 4.07
C ARG A 183 -1.33 -11.67 4.30
N ARG A 184 -0.77 -11.09 3.23
CA ARG A 184 0.04 -9.86 3.33
C ARG A 184 -0.78 -8.66 3.77
N PHE A 185 -2.00 -8.53 3.26
CA PHE A 185 -2.95 -7.51 3.72
C PHE A 185 -3.24 -7.65 5.21
N LEU A 186 -3.63 -8.85 5.67
CA LEU A 186 -3.92 -9.10 7.08
C LEU A 186 -2.72 -8.88 7.99
N ARG A 187 -1.51 -9.23 7.55
CA ARG A 187 -0.27 -8.98 8.31
C ARG A 187 0.05 -7.49 8.41
N SER A 188 -0.23 -6.71 7.38
CA SER A 188 0.11 -5.28 7.36
C SER A 188 -0.92 -4.38 8.05
N VAL A 189 -2.22 -4.71 7.93
CA VAL A 189 -3.33 -3.87 8.42
C VAL A 189 -4.39 -4.64 9.24
N GLY A 190 -4.17 -5.93 9.50
CA GLY A 190 -5.10 -6.72 10.30
C GLY A 190 -5.12 -6.30 11.80
N PRO A 191 -6.16 -6.72 12.54
CA PRO A 191 -7.33 -7.44 12.08
C PRO A 191 -8.19 -6.63 11.10
N SER A 192 -8.85 -7.30 10.16
CA SER A 192 -9.61 -6.64 9.11
C SER A 192 -10.77 -7.53 8.61
N THR A 193 -11.61 -6.97 7.77
CA THR A 193 -12.80 -7.65 7.23
C THR A 193 -12.67 -7.97 5.73
N PRO A 194 -13.44 -8.93 5.19
CA PRO A 194 -13.51 -9.14 3.74
C PRO A 194 -13.89 -7.88 2.96
N LYS A 195 -14.72 -7.01 3.52
CA LYS A 195 -15.12 -5.74 2.90
C LYS A 195 -13.93 -4.78 2.75
N GLU A 196 -13.09 -4.70 3.77
CA GLU A 196 -11.90 -3.85 3.74
C GLU A 196 -10.83 -4.42 2.81
N PHE A 197 -10.67 -5.74 2.76
CA PHE A 197 -9.82 -6.39 1.77
C PHE A 197 -10.30 -6.14 0.34
N ALA A 198 -11.61 -6.26 0.08
CA ALA A 198 -12.20 -5.93 -1.22
C ALA A 198 -11.94 -4.46 -1.61
N TRP A 199 -12.10 -3.54 -0.66
CA TRP A 199 -11.82 -2.13 -0.86
C TRP A 199 -10.35 -1.86 -1.18
N TRP A 200 -9.42 -2.57 -0.50
CA TRP A 200 -7.99 -2.38 -0.70
C TRP A 200 -7.49 -3.08 -1.98
N SER A 201 -7.85 -4.35 -2.19
CA SER A 201 -7.37 -5.13 -3.34
C SER A 201 -8.04 -4.75 -4.67
N GLY A 202 -9.26 -4.19 -4.61
CA GLY A 202 -10.07 -3.81 -5.75
C GLY A 202 -9.58 -2.58 -6.52
N GLY A 203 -10.52 -1.83 -7.09
CA GLY A 203 -10.24 -0.58 -7.82
C GLY A 203 -10.04 -0.74 -9.32
N TRP A 204 -10.35 -1.90 -9.90
CA TRP A 204 -10.30 -2.09 -11.35
C TRP A 204 -11.46 -1.39 -12.09
N ALA A 205 -12.60 -1.19 -11.42
CA ALA A 205 -13.79 -0.54 -12.00
C ALA A 205 -13.69 0.99 -12.12
N GLY A 206 -12.58 1.59 -11.69
CA GLY A 206 -12.33 3.03 -11.86
C GLY A 206 -12.86 3.93 -10.74
N SER A 207 -13.52 3.38 -9.73
CA SER A 207 -14.02 4.13 -8.57
C SER A 207 -13.03 4.02 -7.41
N PHE A 208 -12.20 5.03 -7.19
CA PHE A 208 -11.40 5.11 -5.98
C PHE A 208 -12.32 5.11 -4.75
N GLY A 209 -12.19 4.13 -3.87
CA GLY A 209 -12.85 4.11 -2.57
C GLY A 209 -14.16 3.31 -2.48
N SER A 210 -14.59 2.62 -3.53
CA SER A 210 -15.71 1.68 -3.45
C SER A 210 -15.32 0.30 -4.01
N SER A 211 -15.75 -0.77 -3.36
CA SER A 211 -15.67 -2.12 -3.90
C SER A 211 -16.95 -2.47 -4.64
N THR A 212 -16.81 -3.17 -5.77
CA THR A 212 -17.96 -3.74 -6.47
C THR A 212 -18.51 -4.95 -5.72
N ARG A 213 -19.76 -5.35 -6.05
CA ARG A 213 -20.34 -6.59 -5.51
C ARG A 213 -19.50 -7.83 -5.85
N GLY A 214 -18.88 -7.86 -7.03
CA GLY A 214 -18.00 -8.96 -7.45
C GLY A 214 -16.71 -9.02 -6.62
N GLU A 215 -16.07 -7.89 -6.37
CA GLU A 215 -14.87 -7.81 -5.52
C GLU A 215 -15.16 -8.23 -4.08
N LEU A 216 -16.32 -7.85 -3.53
CA LEU A 216 -16.74 -8.30 -2.21
C LEU A 216 -17.00 -9.82 -2.17
N SER A 217 -17.63 -10.39 -3.19
CA SER A 217 -17.84 -11.83 -3.31
C SER A 217 -16.50 -12.60 -3.35
N ASP A 218 -15.55 -12.12 -4.14
CA ASP A 218 -14.20 -12.69 -4.24
C ASP A 218 -13.46 -12.61 -2.89
N ALA A 219 -13.59 -11.50 -2.16
CA ALA A 219 -13.00 -11.33 -0.84
C ALA A 219 -13.60 -12.29 0.20
N LEU A 220 -14.93 -12.41 0.23
CA LEU A 220 -15.63 -13.35 1.12
C LEU A 220 -15.17 -14.79 0.88
N GLN A 221 -15.06 -15.20 -0.38
CA GLN A 221 -14.57 -16.53 -0.73
C GLN A 221 -13.10 -16.72 -0.34
N THR A 222 -12.26 -15.69 -0.51
CA THR A 222 -10.85 -15.70 -0.10
C THR A 222 -10.71 -15.93 1.40
N PHE A 223 -11.49 -15.23 2.23
CA PHE A 223 -11.46 -15.42 3.68
C PHE A 223 -11.98 -16.81 4.08
N ARG A 224 -13.00 -17.35 3.39
CA ARG A 224 -13.42 -18.75 3.60
C ARG A 224 -12.30 -19.74 3.30
N SER A 225 -11.58 -19.56 2.18
CA SER A 225 -10.45 -20.41 1.82
C SER A 225 -9.31 -20.36 2.86
N LEU A 226 -9.17 -19.22 3.56
CA LEU A 226 -8.18 -19.02 4.64
C LEU A 226 -8.72 -19.37 6.04
N GLU A 227 -9.95 -19.85 6.20
CA GLU A 227 -10.63 -20.03 7.49
C GLU A 227 -9.75 -20.72 8.55
N LYS A 228 -9.01 -21.77 8.16
CA LYS A 228 -8.11 -22.52 9.06
C LYS A 228 -6.91 -21.70 9.54
N GLU A 229 -6.52 -20.67 8.79
CA GLU A 229 -5.40 -19.78 9.09
C GLU A 229 -5.83 -18.53 9.85
N LEU A 230 -7.15 -18.26 9.91
CA LEU A 230 -7.70 -17.05 10.51
C LEU A 230 -8.19 -17.29 11.94
N THR A 231 -8.15 -16.22 12.72
CA THR A 231 -8.80 -16.12 14.04
C THR A 231 -9.61 -14.84 14.09
N GLU A 232 -10.78 -14.90 14.73
CA GLU A 232 -11.59 -13.71 14.98
C GLU A 232 -11.01 -12.94 16.16
N VAL A 233 -10.97 -11.63 16.03
CA VAL A 233 -10.46 -10.70 17.05
C VAL A 233 -11.46 -9.56 17.21
N GLU A 234 -11.69 -9.15 18.44
CA GLU A 234 -12.50 -7.98 18.77
C GLU A 234 -11.58 -6.83 19.22
N PHE A 235 -11.82 -5.64 18.68
CA PHE A 235 -11.15 -4.41 19.05
C PHE A 235 -12.14 -3.24 19.00
N GLU A 236 -12.22 -2.46 20.07
CA GLU A 236 -13.12 -1.31 20.22
C GLU A 236 -14.59 -1.62 19.78
N GLY A 237 -15.10 -2.79 20.15
CA GLY A 237 -16.47 -3.21 19.79
C GLY A 237 -16.65 -3.62 18.32
N GLN A 238 -15.59 -3.64 17.53
CA GLN A 238 -15.59 -4.13 16.15
C GLN A 238 -14.96 -5.53 16.08
N ARG A 239 -15.41 -6.33 15.11
CA ARG A 239 -14.85 -7.65 14.84
C ARG A 239 -14.12 -7.67 13.53
N GLY A 240 -12.97 -8.32 13.53
CA GLY A 240 -12.16 -8.52 12.33
C GLY A 240 -11.41 -9.84 12.39
N TRP A 241 -10.78 -10.17 11.28
CA TRP A 241 -9.98 -11.38 11.12
C TRP A 241 -8.49 -11.03 11.13
N ALA A 242 -7.72 -11.80 11.87
CA ALA A 242 -6.26 -11.76 11.86
C ALA A 242 -5.70 -13.13 11.49
N LEU A 243 -4.45 -13.20 11.07
CA LEU A 243 -3.76 -14.47 10.92
C LEU A 243 -3.59 -15.10 12.31
N ARG A 244 -3.91 -16.38 12.43
CA ARG A 244 -3.75 -17.14 13.70
C ARG A 244 -2.32 -17.10 14.22
N THR A 245 -1.34 -17.09 13.32
CA THR A 245 0.09 -16.97 13.65
C THR A 245 0.47 -15.63 14.25
N ASP A 246 -0.35 -14.59 14.04
CA ASP A 246 -0.07 -13.23 14.53
C ASP A 246 -0.83 -12.92 15.84
N ARG A 247 -1.73 -13.81 16.30
CA ARG A 247 -2.56 -13.58 17.49
C ARG A 247 -1.75 -13.18 18.73
N SER A 248 -0.74 -13.95 19.07
CA SER A 248 0.08 -13.67 20.26
C SER A 248 0.90 -12.37 20.14
N ARG A 249 1.23 -11.98 18.91
CA ARG A 249 1.89 -10.69 18.64
C ARG A 249 0.94 -9.52 18.80
N LEU A 250 -0.32 -9.68 18.37
CA LEU A 250 -1.38 -8.70 18.56
C LEU A 250 -1.65 -8.47 20.05
N GLU A 251 -1.83 -9.55 20.82
CA GLU A 251 -2.18 -9.48 22.24
C GLU A 251 -1.06 -8.86 23.11
N ARG A 252 0.21 -9.01 22.70
CA ARG A 252 1.39 -8.62 23.48
C ARG A 252 2.24 -7.53 22.84
N ALA A 253 1.71 -6.82 21.84
CA ALA A 253 2.47 -5.77 21.19
C ALA A 253 2.75 -4.61 22.17
N ALA A 254 4.01 -4.39 22.49
CA ALA A 254 4.43 -3.27 23.31
C ALA A 254 4.41 -1.96 22.50
N PRO A 255 4.17 -0.81 23.14
CA PRO A 255 4.26 0.51 22.50
C PRO A 255 5.56 0.69 21.71
N VAL A 256 5.51 1.56 20.73
CA VAL A 256 6.63 1.86 19.83
C VAL A 256 7.05 3.31 20.02
N GLU A 257 8.32 3.50 20.35
CA GLU A 257 8.94 4.83 20.52
C GLU A 257 9.79 5.13 19.27
N THR A 258 9.23 5.85 18.32
CA THR A 258 9.93 6.25 17.09
C THR A 258 9.31 7.50 16.50
N VAL A 259 10.12 8.21 15.70
CA VAL A 259 9.65 9.27 14.79
C VAL A 259 9.82 8.76 13.36
N ARG A 260 8.77 8.87 12.53
CA ARG A 260 8.81 8.54 11.10
C ARG A 260 7.99 9.52 10.26
N LEU A 261 8.51 9.84 9.10
CA LEU A 261 7.79 10.57 8.06
C LEU A 261 7.26 9.57 7.02
N LEU A 262 5.99 9.18 7.16
CA LEU A 262 5.33 8.25 6.25
C LEU A 262 4.87 8.98 4.99
N PRO A 263 5.19 8.52 3.78
CA PRO A 263 4.73 9.16 2.55
C PRO A 263 3.23 8.95 2.30
N ALA A 264 2.68 9.75 1.39
CA ALA A 264 1.33 9.50 0.87
C ALA A 264 1.23 8.09 0.27
N GLY A 265 0.19 7.34 0.66
CA GLY A 265 0.00 5.96 0.18
C GLY A 265 0.88 4.92 0.87
N ASP A 266 1.59 5.27 1.95
CA ASP A 266 2.30 4.29 2.76
C ASP A 266 1.39 3.10 3.13
N PRO A 267 1.87 1.85 3.11
CA PRO A 267 1.07 0.68 3.48
C PRO A 267 0.36 0.79 4.83
N TYR A 268 1.00 1.41 5.82
CA TYR A 268 0.39 1.67 7.13
C TYR A 268 -0.83 2.59 7.06
N LEU A 269 -0.82 3.55 6.11
CA LEU A 269 -1.91 4.51 5.89
C LEU A 269 -3.00 3.98 4.95
N ALA A 270 -2.79 2.83 4.31
CA ALA A 270 -3.69 2.24 3.32
C ALA A 270 -4.88 1.50 3.92
N SER A 271 -5.02 1.47 5.23
CA SER A 271 -6.13 0.84 5.93
C SER A 271 -7.46 1.59 5.71
N ALA A 272 -8.56 0.83 5.71
CA ALA A 272 -9.91 1.39 5.63
C ALA A 272 -10.38 1.95 6.98
N ASP A 273 -9.85 1.45 8.09
CA ASP A 273 -10.20 1.83 9.45
C ASP A 273 -9.51 3.13 9.92
N ARG A 274 -9.62 4.17 9.12
CA ARG A 274 -8.97 5.48 9.35
C ARG A 274 -9.28 6.10 10.70
N ALA A 275 -10.44 5.78 11.30
CA ALA A 275 -10.82 6.25 12.62
C ALA A 275 -9.93 5.67 13.71
N LEU A 276 -9.45 4.44 13.54
CA LEU A 276 -8.48 3.82 14.44
C LEU A 276 -7.13 4.54 14.41
N LEU A 277 -6.63 4.86 13.21
CA LEU A 277 -5.35 5.55 13.03
C LEU A 277 -5.42 7.01 13.50
N VAL A 278 -6.52 7.69 13.21
CA VAL A 278 -6.74 9.12 13.53
C VAL A 278 -8.15 9.29 14.07
N PRO A 279 -8.36 9.25 15.39
CA PRO A 279 -9.69 9.36 15.99
C PRO A 279 -10.44 10.65 15.66
N GLN A 280 -9.76 11.79 15.55
CA GLN A 280 -10.38 13.10 15.34
C GLN A 280 -10.77 13.29 13.84
N PRO A 281 -12.07 13.53 13.53
CA PRO A 281 -12.53 13.70 12.15
C PRO A 281 -11.81 14.80 11.36
N ARG A 282 -11.52 15.92 12.01
CA ARG A 282 -10.81 17.07 11.39
C ARG A 282 -9.43 16.69 10.84
N PHE A 283 -8.69 15.87 11.59
CA PHE A 283 -7.35 15.41 11.18
C PHE A 283 -7.41 14.31 10.12
N ARG A 284 -8.47 13.48 10.14
CA ARG A 284 -8.72 12.54 9.05
C ARG A 284 -8.94 13.25 7.72
N SER A 285 -9.72 14.33 7.71
CA SER A 285 -9.97 15.12 6.50
C SER A 285 -8.71 15.81 5.98
N GLU A 286 -7.77 16.15 6.87
CA GLU A 286 -6.47 16.71 6.51
C GLU A 286 -5.53 15.66 5.91
N LEU A 287 -5.45 14.47 6.52
CA LEU A 287 -4.57 13.41 6.05
C LEU A 287 -5.08 12.69 4.80
N TRP A 288 -6.40 12.51 4.67
CA TRP A 288 -7.04 11.87 3.52
C TRP A 288 -8.02 12.80 2.80
N PRO A 289 -7.57 13.92 2.23
CA PRO A 289 -8.42 14.81 1.45
C PRO A 289 -8.89 14.11 0.16
N LYS A 290 -9.86 14.72 -0.54
CA LYS A 290 -10.37 14.19 -1.82
C LYS A 290 -9.33 14.18 -2.95
N SER A 291 -8.33 15.04 -2.87
CA SER A 291 -7.28 15.21 -3.88
C SER A 291 -5.94 14.62 -3.41
N VAL A 292 -4.85 15.34 -3.62
CA VAL A 292 -3.48 14.89 -3.30
C VAL A 292 -3.27 14.74 -1.80
N TRP A 293 -3.02 13.53 -1.36
CA TRP A 293 -2.76 13.22 0.05
C TRP A 293 -1.39 13.73 0.48
N PRO A 294 -1.26 14.30 1.68
CA PRO A 294 0.03 14.51 2.33
C PRO A 294 0.61 13.19 2.85
N GLY A 295 1.86 13.22 3.26
CA GLY A 295 2.41 12.21 4.14
C GLY A 295 1.95 12.44 5.59
N ALA A 296 2.17 11.44 6.45
CA ALA A 296 1.84 11.49 7.87
C ALA A 296 3.09 11.56 8.74
N LEU A 297 3.03 12.31 9.83
CA LEU A 297 4.03 12.30 10.89
C LEU A 297 3.60 11.29 11.96
N LEU A 298 4.39 10.24 12.12
CA LEU A 298 4.24 9.21 13.15
C LEU A 298 5.23 9.49 14.28
N VAL A 299 4.73 9.62 15.50
CA VAL A 299 5.53 9.85 16.72
C VAL A 299 5.03 8.92 17.81
N ASN A 300 5.91 8.09 18.34
CA ASN A 300 5.64 7.21 19.48
C ASN A 300 4.32 6.44 19.34
N GLY A 301 4.13 5.82 18.19
CA GLY A 301 2.96 5.00 17.92
C GLY A 301 1.75 5.73 17.35
N GLU A 302 1.69 7.05 17.41
CA GLU A 302 0.53 7.85 17.02
C GLU A 302 0.80 8.73 15.79
N LEU A 303 -0.21 8.89 14.95
CA LEU A 303 -0.18 9.90 13.89
C LEU A 303 -0.51 11.27 14.50
N VAL A 304 0.44 12.20 14.44
CA VAL A 304 0.36 13.50 15.13
C VAL A 304 0.46 14.69 14.19
N GLY A 305 0.48 14.48 12.87
CA GLY A 305 0.59 15.56 11.91
C GLY A 305 0.66 15.05 10.47
N THR A 306 0.79 16.01 9.57
CA THR A 306 0.99 15.78 8.14
C THR A 306 2.27 16.46 7.66
N TRP A 307 2.78 16.03 6.51
CA TRP A 307 3.89 16.69 5.86
C TRP A 307 3.75 16.65 4.35
N ARG A 308 4.38 17.62 3.69
CA ARG A 308 4.49 17.71 2.23
C ARG A 308 5.92 18.04 1.83
N ARG A 309 6.28 17.66 0.62
CA ARG A 309 7.58 17.96 0.03
C ARG A 309 7.42 18.71 -1.29
N GLN A 310 8.22 19.72 -1.45
CA GLN A 310 8.43 20.40 -2.73
C GLN A 310 9.94 20.55 -2.95
N LEU A 311 10.47 19.79 -3.90
CA LEU A 311 11.92 19.65 -4.10
C LEU A 311 12.61 19.23 -2.79
N GLY A 312 13.59 19.99 -2.31
CA GLY A 312 14.31 19.75 -1.04
C GLY A 312 13.61 20.29 0.20
N ARG A 313 12.52 21.06 0.06
CA ARG A 313 11.81 21.63 1.20
C ARG A 313 10.75 20.68 1.70
N VAL A 314 10.80 20.32 2.99
CA VAL A 314 9.80 19.51 3.70
C VAL A 314 9.03 20.45 4.64
N THR A 315 7.72 20.58 4.42
CA THR A 315 6.83 21.34 5.30
C THR A 315 6.09 20.35 6.21
N VAL A 316 6.24 20.51 7.51
CA VAL A 316 5.61 19.67 8.54
C VAL A 316 4.56 20.46 9.28
N ARG A 317 3.39 19.88 9.45
CA ARG A 317 2.27 20.44 10.21
C ARG A 317 1.87 19.47 11.32
N ALA A 318 2.22 19.81 12.54
CA ALA A 318 1.81 19.05 13.71
C ALA A 318 0.39 19.42 14.15
N TRP A 319 -0.38 18.45 14.60
CA TRP A 319 -1.74 18.64 15.11
C TRP A 319 -1.81 19.07 16.57
N ARG A 320 -0.69 18.92 17.27
CA ARG A 320 -0.46 19.35 18.66
C ARG A 320 0.96 19.86 18.83
N PRO A 321 1.27 20.63 19.86
CA PRO A 321 2.64 20.97 20.18
C PRO A 321 3.50 19.71 20.31
N LEU A 322 4.72 19.77 19.81
CA LEU A 322 5.71 18.70 19.90
C LEU A 322 6.83 19.16 20.84
N GLU A 323 7.31 18.23 21.64
CA GLU A 323 8.47 18.44 22.48
C GLU A 323 9.72 18.73 21.64
N PRO A 324 10.69 19.51 22.18
CA PRO A 324 11.92 19.87 21.45
C PRO A 324 12.64 18.64 20.87
N GLU A 325 12.78 17.58 21.64
CA GLU A 325 13.46 16.34 21.25
C GLU A 325 12.76 15.65 20.08
N VAL A 326 11.42 15.71 20.03
CA VAL A 326 10.64 15.19 18.90
C VAL A 326 10.88 16.03 17.65
N LYS A 327 10.98 17.36 17.78
CA LYS A 327 11.28 18.24 16.64
C LYS A 327 12.67 17.96 16.09
N GLU A 328 13.67 17.83 16.94
CA GLU A 328 15.03 17.45 16.56
C GLU A 328 15.05 16.10 15.82
N ALA A 329 14.33 15.10 16.32
CA ALA A 329 14.20 13.82 15.65
C ALA A 329 13.50 13.90 14.28
N VAL A 330 12.52 14.81 14.13
CA VAL A 330 11.90 15.08 12.80
C VAL A 330 12.88 15.77 11.86
N GLU A 331 13.68 16.69 12.34
CA GLU A 331 14.74 17.38 11.57
C GLU A 331 15.82 16.41 11.13
N GLU A 332 16.21 15.48 11.99
CA GLU A 332 17.10 14.37 11.64
C GLU A 332 16.49 13.48 10.56
N GLU A 333 15.23 13.06 10.70
CA GLU A 333 14.51 12.28 9.66
C GLU A 333 14.51 13.00 8.29
N VAL A 334 14.34 14.31 8.26
CA VAL A 334 14.39 15.11 7.03
C VAL A 334 15.82 15.16 6.47
N SER A 335 16.83 15.28 7.32
CA SER A 335 18.23 15.39 6.89
C SER A 335 18.71 14.13 6.13
N TRP A 336 18.24 12.95 6.54
CA TRP A 336 18.57 11.66 5.94
C TRP A 336 17.62 11.21 4.83
N MET A 337 16.53 11.95 4.57
CA MET A 337 15.52 11.56 3.59
C MET A 337 16.16 11.37 2.19
N PRO A 338 15.92 10.23 1.51
CA PRO A 338 16.52 9.90 0.20
C PRO A 338 15.81 10.66 -0.94
N ILE A 339 16.10 11.94 -1.06
CA ILE A 339 15.60 12.81 -2.13
C ILE A 339 16.74 13.41 -2.93
N GLU A 340 16.53 13.60 -4.23
CA GLU A 340 17.52 14.22 -5.13
C GLU A 340 17.53 15.74 -4.88
N SER A 341 18.12 16.16 -3.78
CA SER A 341 18.36 17.57 -3.46
C SER A 341 19.61 17.70 -2.61
N THR A 342 20.49 18.60 -2.99
CA THR A 342 21.72 18.93 -2.25
C THR A 342 21.42 19.70 -0.96
N LYS A 343 20.30 20.44 -0.92
CA LYS A 343 19.86 21.18 0.27
C LYS A 343 18.50 20.68 0.71
N LYS A 344 18.43 20.21 1.94
CA LYS A 344 17.19 19.83 2.60
C LYS A 344 16.84 20.87 3.66
N GLU A 345 15.62 21.34 3.60
CA GLU A 345 15.12 22.40 4.50
C GLU A 345 13.81 21.93 5.11
N ILE A 346 13.70 22.03 6.42
CA ILE A 346 12.45 21.83 7.13
C ILE A 346 11.75 23.14 7.39
N ARG A 347 10.43 23.14 7.20
CA ARG A 347 9.56 24.26 7.57
C ARG A 347 8.43 23.75 8.44
N TRP A 348 8.29 24.31 9.61
CA TRP A 348 7.15 24.07 10.47
C TRP A 348 6.00 25.00 10.06
N SER A 349 4.84 24.42 9.75
CA SER A 349 3.64 25.18 9.41
C SER A 349 2.75 25.33 10.64
N THR A 350 2.32 26.55 10.91
CA THR A 350 1.24 26.83 11.86
C THR A 350 -0.12 26.51 11.23
N ARG A 351 -1.20 26.38 12.05
CA ARG A 351 -2.54 26.00 11.57
C ARG A 351 -3.13 26.90 10.49
N ASP A 352 -2.69 28.15 10.40
CA ASP A 352 -3.31 29.19 9.58
C ASP A 352 -2.66 29.35 8.19
N VAL A 353 -1.62 28.57 7.88
CA VAL A 353 -0.97 28.62 6.55
C VAL A 353 -1.39 27.39 5.74
N PRO A 354 -1.99 27.55 4.53
CA PRO A 354 -2.25 26.42 3.64
C PRO A 354 -0.97 25.66 3.29
N LEU A 355 -1.06 24.33 3.24
CA LEU A 355 0.04 23.44 2.84
C LEU A 355 0.24 23.45 1.33
#